data_61a2f06082946486f8375e09e51f2575
#
_entry.id   61a2f06082946486f8375e09e51f2575
#
_cell.length_a   1.000
_cell.length_b   1.000
_cell.length_c   1.000
_cell.angle_alpha   90.00
_cell.angle_beta   90.00
_cell.angle_gamma   90.00
#
_symmetry.space_group_name_H-M   'P 1'
#
loop_
_entity.id
_entity.type
_entity.pdbx_description
1 polymer ?
#
loop_
_entity_poly.entity_id
_entity_poly.type
_entity_poly.pdbx_seq_one_letter_code
_entity_poly.pdbx_strand_id
1 'polypeptide(L)'
;DVGPIRHLASQFGFMGDEDFERTNIRAHGALEPLGCLGDLGWYCLRFSLWAMNEAAPLYVTGRIHQESAPREGSPSVPLAFSGFLAFAGGSSASFYCSFTAAHAQWAVVSGDKALLQVSDFVLPFSGAESKFNLIRSEFILDRCQFDMQEGGHLESVEEPSSNAPG
;
A
#
# COMPACT_ATOMS: atom_id res chain seq x y z
N ASP A 1 16.93 -9.38 5.16
CA ASP A 1 16.41 -9.03 6.49
C ASP A 1 16.36 -7.51 6.60
N VAL A 2 15.15 -6.95 6.82
CA VAL A 2 14.90 -5.51 7.04
C VAL A 2 15.09 -5.09 8.50
N GLY A 3 15.28 -6.07 9.42
CA GLY A 3 15.27 -5.83 10.86
C GLY A 3 13.85 -5.56 11.40
N PRO A 4 13.73 -5.12 12.65
CA PRO A 4 12.48 -4.66 13.23
C PRO A 4 11.81 -3.58 12.36
N ILE A 5 10.55 -3.81 11.96
CA ILE A 5 9.80 -2.88 11.12
C ILE A 5 9.47 -1.62 11.94
N ARG A 6 9.72 -0.45 11.36
CA ARG A 6 9.40 0.87 11.93
C ARG A 6 8.18 1.47 11.30
N HIS A 7 8.12 1.44 9.97
CA HIS A 7 7.00 1.98 9.23
C HIS A 7 6.73 1.17 7.97
N LEU A 8 5.45 1.09 7.58
CA LEU A 8 5.00 0.54 6.32
C LEU A 8 4.15 1.59 5.61
N ALA A 9 4.36 1.78 4.32
CA ALA A 9 3.49 2.58 3.48
C ALA A 9 3.04 1.75 2.28
N SER A 10 1.77 1.88 1.89
CA SER A 10 1.24 1.19 0.70
C SER A 10 0.19 2.02 -0.02
N GLN A 11 0.07 1.79 -1.31
CA GLN A 11 -0.97 2.39 -2.13
C GLN A 11 -1.51 1.37 -3.11
N PHE A 12 -2.84 1.31 -3.22
CA PHE A 12 -3.51 0.60 -4.28
C PHE A 12 -4.63 1.44 -4.85
N GLY A 13 -4.57 1.72 -6.15
CA GLY A 13 -5.54 2.56 -6.82
C GLY A 13 -5.49 2.45 -8.33
N PHE A 14 -6.53 2.91 -8.95
CA PHE A 14 -6.63 3.11 -10.40
C PHE A 14 -7.62 4.23 -10.71
N MET A 15 -7.51 4.79 -11.90
CA MET A 15 -8.48 5.76 -12.42
C MET A 15 -9.64 4.98 -13.06
N GLY A 16 -10.82 5.06 -12.47
CA GLY A 16 -12.06 4.63 -13.11
C GLY A 16 -12.36 5.45 -14.38
N ASP A 17 -13.03 4.84 -15.34
CA ASP A 17 -13.51 5.55 -16.52
C ASP A 17 -14.64 6.55 -16.16
N GLU A 18 -15.10 7.34 -17.14
CA GLU A 18 -16.14 8.35 -16.94
C GLU A 18 -17.47 7.77 -16.43
N ASP A 19 -17.74 6.51 -16.70
CA ASP A 19 -18.95 5.81 -16.27
C ASP A 19 -18.78 4.97 -14.99
N PHE A 20 -17.55 4.85 -14.47
CA PHE A 20 -17.21 3.99 -13.34
C PHE A 20 -18.15 4.17 -12.16
N GLU A 21 -18.33 5.42 -11.70
CA GLU A 21 -19.23 5.70 -10.59
C GLU A 21 -20.66 5.23 -10.86
N ARG A 22 -21.12 5.34 -12.11
CA ARG A 22 -22.49 5.04 -12.50
C ARG A 22 -22.76 3.56 -12.68
N THR A 23 -21.80 2.79 -13.17
CA THR A 23 -21.98 1.41 -13.64
C THR A 23 -21.31 0.36 -12.78
N ASN A 24 -20.27 0.73 -12.03
CA ASN A 24 -19.48 -0.24 -11.27
C ASN A 24 -20.12 -0.53 -9.91
N ILE A 25 -20.22 -1.82 -9.56
CA ILE A 25 -20.76 -2.26 -8.27
C ILE A 25 -19.96 -1.73 -7.08
N ARG A 26 -18.65 -1.48 -7.25
CA ARG A 26 -17.75 -0.98 -6.21
C ARG A 26 -17.97 0.49 -5.85
N ALA A 27 -18.66 1.23 -6.73
CA ALA A 27 -19.11 2.60 -6.46
C ALA A 27 -20.60 2.66 -6.07
N HIS A 28 -21.22 1.52 -5.72
CA HIS A 28 -22.61 1.40 -5.37
C HIS A 28 -22.80 1.00 -3.90
N GLY A 29 -23.22 1.93 -3.06
CA GLY A 29 -23.25 1.79 -1.60
C GLY A 29 -24.12 0.66 -1.04
N ALA A 30 -25.11 0.18 -1.80
CA ALA A 30 -25.89 -0.99 -1.40
C ALA A 30 -25.18 -2.33 -1.70
N LEU A 31 -24.18 -2.33 -2.57
CA LEU A 31 -23.43 -3.53 -2.99
C LEU A 31 -22.03 -3.58 -2.36
N GLU A 32 -21.34 -2.43 -2.31
CA GLU A 32 -20.04 -2.27 -1.68
C GLU A 32 -20.05 -1.00 -0.79
N PRO A 33 -20.55 -1.11 0.45
CA PRO A 33 -20.74 0.07 1.31
C PRO A 33 -19.44 0.76 1.74
N LEU A 34 -18.30 0.10 1.61
CA LEU A 34 -16.99 0.66 1.92
C LEU A 34 -16.25 1.21 0.69
N GLY A 35 -16.81 1.07 -0.51
CA GLY A 35 -16.24 1.61 -1.73
C GLY A 35 -14.77 1.20 -1.95
N CYS A 36 -13.90 2.18 -2.25
CA CYS A 36 -12.47 1.89 -2.46
C CYS A 36 -11.76 1.32 -1.21
N LEU A 37 -12.26 1.60 -0.01
CA LEU A 37 -11.70 1.04 1.23
C LEU A 37 -11.95 -0.48 1.29
N GLY A 38 -13.17 -0.94 0.95
CA GLY A 38 -13.54 -2.35 0.96
C GLY A 38 -12.86 -3.14 -0.16
N ASP A 39 -12.80 -2.57 -1.36
CA ASP A 39 -12.23 -3.25 -2.55
C ASP A 39 -10.68 -3.18 -2.58
N LEU A 40 -10.11 -1.99 -2.53
CA LEU A 40 -8.67 -1.77 -2.67
C LEU A 40 -7.93 -1.65 -1.33
N GLY A 41 -8.54 -0.99 -0.36
CA GLY A 41 -7.97 -0.80 0.98
C GLY A 41 -7.78 -2.12 1.72
N TRP A 42 -8.60 -3.13 1.42
CA TRP A 42 -8.45 -4.48 1.92
C TRP A 42 -7.02 -5.03 1.72
N TYR A 43 -6.47 -4.88 0.51
CA TYR A 43 -5.12 -5.36 0.20
C TYR A 43 -4.05 -4.62 1.00
N CYS A 44 -4.16 -3.30 1.11
CA CYS A 44 -3.26 -2.48 1.91
C CYS A 44 -3.28 -2.85 3.40
N LEU A 45 -4.48 -3.04 3.95
CA LEU A 45 -4.69 -3.45 5.34
C LEU A 45 -4.15 -4.86 5.58
N ARG A 46 -4.47 -5.81 4.69
CA ARG A 46 -4.02 -7.20 4.81
C ARG A 46 -2.49 -7.28 4.76
N PHE A 47 -1.86 -6.56 3.83
CA PHE A 47 -0.40 -6.48 3.74
C PHE A 47 0.21 -5.87 5.02
N SER A 48 -0.40 -4.81 5.55
CA SER A 48 0.07 -4.17 6.79
C SER A 48 0.00 -5.12 7.99
N LEU A 49 -1.11 -5.82 8.17
CA LEU A 49 -1.28 -6.79 9.26
C LEU A 49 -0.31 -7.97 9.13
N TRP A 50 -0.18 -8.51 7.91
CA TRP A 50 0.76 -9.59 7.65
C TRP A 50 2.21 -9.18 7.96
N ALA A 51 2.66 -8.01 7.51
CA ALA A 51 4.01 -7.51 7.78
C ALA A 51 4.25 -7.27 9.28
N MET A 52 3.21 -6.91 10.03
CA MET A 52 3.25 -6.75 11.48
C MET A 52 2.94 -8.05 12.25
N ASN A 53 3.10 -9.21 11.60
CA ASN A 53 2.90 -10.54 12.19
C ASN A 53 1.50 -10.72 12.80
N GLU A 54 0.47 -10.24 12.11
CA GLU A 54 -0.95 -10.27 12.50
C GLU A 54 -1.25 -9.56 13.86
N ALA A 55 -0.35 -8.67 14.27
CA ALA A 55 -0.57 -7.89 15.49
C ALA A 55 -1.76 -6.93 15.32
N ALA A 56 -2.63 -6.87 16.33
CA ALA A 56 -3.70 -5.88 16.34
C ALA A 56 -3.14 -4.47 16.53
N PRO A 57 -3.58 -3.47 15.76
CA PRO A 57 -3.17 -2.10 15.99
C PRO A 57 -3.77 -1.56 17.30
N LEU A 58 -3.01 -0.74 18.00
CA LEU A 58 -3.45 -0.05 19.22
C LEU A 58 -4.35 1.15 18.90
N TYR A 59 -4.13 1.75 17.74
CA TYR A 59 -4.85 2.93 17.29
C TYR A 59 -4.97 2.91 15.77
N VAL A 60 -6.14 3.30 15.28
CA VAL A 60 -6.41 3.47 13.85
C VAL A 60 -7.10 4.81 13.60
N THR A 61 -6.78 5.43 12.48
CA THR A 61 -7.49 6.61 11.98
C THR A 61 -7.60 6.53 10.47
N GLY A 62 -8.63 7.17 9.94
CA GLY A 62 -8.84 7.20 8.50
C GLY A 62 -9.52 8.49 8.06
N ARG A 63 -9.38 8.80 6.78
CA ARG A 63 -10.00 9.96 6.16
C ARG A 63 -10.52 9.60 4.77
N ILE A 64 -11.80 9.93 4.55
CA ILE A 64 -12.38 9.97 3.21
C ILE A 64 -11.94 11.27 2.55
N HIS A 65 -11.36 11.19 1.36
CA HIS A 65 -10.94 12.35 0.56
C HIS A 65 -11.95 12.72 -0.51
N GLN A 66 -12.63 11.69 -1.04
CA GLN A 66 -13.65 11.83 -2.07
C GLN A 66 -14.70 10.74 -1.90
N GLU A 67 -15.96 11.09 -2.15
CA GLU A 67 -17.11 10.20 -2.11
C GLU A 67 -17.85 10.24 -3.44
N SER A 68 -18.54 9.14 -3.77
CA SER A 68 -19.48 9.10 -4.89
C SER A 68 -20.71 9.98 -4.62
N ALA A 69 -21.36 10.43 -5.68
CA ALA A 69 -22.66 11.09 -5.53
C ALA A 69 -23.68 10.11 -4.95
N PRO A 70 -24.52 10.55 -4.00
CA PRO A 70 -25.62 9.72 -3.50
C PRO A 70 -26.67 9.49 -4.61
N ARG A 71 -27.28 8.30 -4.62
CA ARG A 71 -28.30 7.90 -5.57
C ARG A 71 -29.47 7.25 -4.84
N GLU A 72 -30.62 7.17 -5.50
CA GLU A 72 -31.77 6.45 -4.95
C GLU A 72 -31.39 4.98 -4.66
N GLY A 73 -31.59 4.56 -3.41
CA GLY A 73 -31.25 3.21 -2.95
C GLY A 73 -29.75 2.91 -2.83
N SER A 74 -28.87 3.91 -3.03
CA SER A 74 -27.41 3.74 -2.92
C SER A 74 -26.78 4.94 -2.20
N PRO A 75 -26.41 4.81 -0.92
CA PRO A 75 -25.69 5.85 -0.22
C PRO A 75 -24.32 6.11 -0.88
N SER A 76 -23.73 7.29 -0.60
CA SER A 76 -22.36 7.62 -1.00
C SER A 76 -21.38 6.61 -0.45
N VAL A 77 -20.32 6.32 -1.21
CA VAL A 77 -19.20 5.47 -0.80
C VAL A 77 -17.87 6.17 -1.03
N PRO A 78 -16.82 5.82 -0.27
CA PRO A 78 -15.49 6.35 -0.50
C PRO A 78 -14.97 5.99 -1.89
N LEU A 79 -14.55 7.01 -2.66
CA LEU A 79 -13.82 6.86 -3.92
C LEU A 79 -12.31 7.05 -3.72
N ALA A 80 -11.92 7.80 -2.66
CA ALA A 80 -10.55 7.97 -2.25
C ALA A 80 -10.46 8.03 -0.71
N PHE A 81 -9.56 7.23 -0.15
CA PHE A 81 -9.42 7.05 1.29
C PHE A 81 -7.96 6.89 1.69
N SER A 82 -7.58 7.43 2.86
CA SER A 82 -6.31 7.12 3.51
C SER A 82 -6.51 6.62 4.93
N GLY A 83 -5.63 5.76 5.38
CA GLY A 83 -5.63 5.21 6.74
C GLY A 83 -4.25 5.16 7.36
N PHE A 84 -4.24 5.18 8.69
CA PHE A 84 -3.04 5.04 9.51
C PHE A 84 -3.33 4.07 10.66
N LEU A 85 -2.36 3.19 10.93
CA LEU A 85 -2.39 2.20 11.99
C LEU A 85 -1.13 2.37 12.86
N ALA A 86 -1.30 2.43 14.17
CA ALA A 86 -0.20 2.40 15.13
C ALA A 86 -0.19 1.08 15.87
N PHE A 87 0.98 0.48 16.01
CA PHE A 87 1.17 -0.82 16.67
C PHE A 87 2.00 -0.68 17.95
N ALA A 88 2.03 -1.73 18.74
CA ALA A 88 2.90 -1.81 19.90
C ALA A 88 4.38 -1.68 19.50
N GLY A 89 5.20 -1.12 20.39
CA GLY A 89 6.63 -0.93 20.12
C GLY A 89 6.97 0.26 19.21
N GLY A 90 5.97 1.09 18.85
CA GLY A 90 6.17 2.32 18.08
C GLY A 90 6.22 2.11 16.57
N SER A 91 5.94 0.91 16.07
CA SER A 91 5.77 0.68 14.62
C SER A 91 4.42 1.20 14.12
N SER A 92 4.34 1.49 12.83
CA SER A 92 3.15 2.06 12.21
C SER A 92 2.99 1.63 10.76
N ALA A 93 1.75 1.75 10.24
CA ALA A 93 1.47 1.61 8.83
C ALA A 93 0.57 2.75 8.34
N SER A 94 0.74 3.14 7.09
CA SER A 94 -0.12 4.09 6.39
C SER A 94 -0.48 3.57 5.02
N PHE A 95 -1.68 3.92 4.54
CA PHE A 95 -2.09 3.52 3.20
C PHE A 95 -2.99 4.56 2.53
N TYR A 96 -3.02 4.50 1.22
CA TYR A 96 -3.97 5.23 0.38
C TYR A 96 -4.59 4.27 -0.63
N CYS A 97 -5.91 4.36 -0.81
CA CYS A 97 -6.62 3.61 -1.85
C CYS A 97 -7.60 4.52 -2.59
N SER A 98 -7.74 4.33 -3.91
CA SER A 98 -8.53 5.24 -4.72
C SER A 98 -8.98 4.64 -6.05
N PHE A 99 -10.22 4.96 -6.45
CA PHE A 99 -10.75 4.78 -7.81
C PHE A 99 -10.58 6.03 -8.68
N THR A 100 -9.93 7.08 -8.16
CA THR A 100 -9.80 8.40 -8.82
C THR A 100 -8.35 8.87 -8.92
N ALA A 101 -7.39 7.98 -8.78
CA ALA A 101 -5.96 8.24 -8.93
C ALA A 101 -5.37 7.36 -10.04
N ALA A 102 -4.23 7.78 -10.59
CA ALA A 102 -3.49 6.95 -11.54
C ALA A 102 -3.16 5.59 -10.91
N HIS A 103 -3.03 4.56 -11.77
CA HIS A 103 -2.73 3.21 -11.30
C HIS A 103 -1.46 3.17 -10.46
N ALA A 104 -1.60 2.58 -9.28
CA ALA A 104 -0.52 2.35 -8.34
C ALA A 104 -0.83 1.09 -7.52
N GLN A 105 0.17 0.27 -7.23
CA GLN A 105 0.04 -0.90 -6.38
C GLN A 105 1.38 -1.21 -5.69
N TRP A 106 1.93 -0.20 -5.05
CA TRP A 106 3.24 -0.32 -4.40
C TRP A 106 3.14 -0.45 -2.88
N ALA A 107 4.15 -1.07 -2.29
CA ALA A 107 4.36 -1.11 -0.86
C ALA A 107 5.83 -0.88 -0.51
N VAL A 108 6.07 -0.21 0.61
CA VAL A 108 7.39 0.07 1.17
C VAL A 108 7.40 -0.32 2.64
N VAL A 109 8.38 -1.12 3.04
CA VAL A 109 8.59 -1.52 4.43
C VAL A 109 9.92 -0.97 4.92
N SER A 110 9.87 -0.04 5.86
CA SER A 110 11.05 0.56 6.50
C SER A 110 11.38 -0.18 7.78
N GLY A 111 12.49 -0.90 7.78
CA GLY A 111 13.06 -1.49 8.97
C GLY A 111 14.21 -0.66 9.54
N ASP A 112 14.85 -1.15 10.58
CA ASP A 112 16.03 -0.50 11.17
C ASP A 112 17.36 -0.89 10.49
N LYS A 113 17.34 -1.88 9.57
CA LYS A 113 18.52 -2.36 8.83
C LYS A 113 18.43 -2.14 7.33
N ALA A 114 17.22 -2.06 6.79
CA ALA A 114 17.01 -1.91 5.35
C ALA A 114 15.60 -1.41 5.04
N LEU A 115 15.44 -0.92 3.82
CA LEU A 115 14.17 -0.59 3.19
C LEU A 115 13.84 -1.67 2.15
N LEU A 116 12.62 -2.21 2.20
CA LEU A 116 12.09 -3.11 1.18
C LEU A 116 11.04 -2.36 0.35
N GLN A 117 11.12 -2.47 -0.97
CA GLN A 117 10.16 -1.86 -1.90
C GLN A 117 9.59 -2.91 -2.84
N VAL A 118 8.28 -2.92 -2.99
CA VAL A 118 7.53 -3.74 -3.94
C VAL A 118 6.68 -2.81 -4.80
N SER A 119 6.77 -2.91 -6.12
CA SER A 119 6.04 -2.06 -7.05
C SER A 119 4.67 -2.62 -7.45
N ASP A 120 4.40 -3.89 -7.17
CA ASP A 120 3.25 -4.66 -7.66
C ASP A 120 2.78 -5.71 -6.63
N PHE A 121 2.60 -5.28 -5.36
CA PHE A 121 2.31 -6.19 -4.25
C PHE A 121 0.94 -6.88 -4.34
N VAL A 122 0.05 -6.45 -5.23
CA VAL A 122 -1.27 -7.06 -5.45
C VAL A 122 -1.29 -7.93 -6.71
N LEU A 123 -0.87 -7.36 -7.85
CA LEU A 123 -0.92 -8.01 -9.16
C LEU A 123 0.46 -7.89 -9.82
N PRO A 124 1.26 -8.97 -9.87
CA PRO A 124 2.57 -8.95 -10.52
C PRO A 124 2.47 -8.48 -11.97
N PHE A 125 3.26 -7.49 -12.36
CA PHE A 125 3.22 -6.91 -13.71
C PHE A 125 3.67 -7.88 -14.79
N SER A 126 4.65 -8.70 -14.50
CA SER A 126 5.24 -9.60 -15.49
C SER A 126 4.61 -11.00 -15.56
N GLY A 127 3.62 -11.27 -14.70
CA GLY A 127 2.88 -12.55 -14.70
C GLY A 127 3.69 -13.81 -14.34
N ALA A 128 4.99 -13.80 -14.58
CA ALA A 128 5.89 -14.93 -14.35
C ALA A 128 6.87 -14.74 -13.18
N GLU A 129 7.13 -13.50 -12.78
CA GLU A 129 8.13 -13.17 -11.75
C GLU A 129 7.60 -12.11 -10.79
N SER A 130 7.87 -12.29 -9.50
CA SER A 130 7.65 -11.26 -8.48
C SER A 130 8.99 -10.65 -8.12
N LYS A 131 9.06 -9.31 -8.08
CA LYS A 131 10.29 -8.57 -7.81
C LYS A 131 10.13 -7.65 -6.62
N PHE A 132 11.16 -7.59 -5.79
CA PHE A 132 11.26 -6.57 -4.76
C PHE A 132 12.70 -6.09 -4.63
N ASN A 133 12.85 -4.85 -4.17
CA ASN A 133 14.15 -4.25 -3.94
C ASN A 133 14.43 -4.21 -2.44
N LEU A 134 15.61 -4.67 -2.04
CA LEU A 134 16.11 -4.51 -0.68
C LEU A 134 17.25 -3.49 -0.70
N ILE A 135 17.02 -2.34 -0.08
CA ILE A 135 17.93 -1.20 -0.10
C ILE A 135 18.57 -1.06 1.28
N ARG A 136 19.89 -1.11 1.33
CA ARG A 136 20.69 -0.81 2.52
C ARG A 136 21.51 0.42 2.22
N SER A 137 21.18 1.53 2.87
CA SER A 137 21.90 2.80 2.71
C SER A 137 22.52 3.18 4.05
N GLU A 138 23.75 3.65 4.01
CA GLU A 138 24.41 4.24 5.16
C GLU A 138 24.44 5.76 5.00
N PHE A 139 23.98 6.45 6.02
CA PHE A 139 24.10 7.90 6.11
C PHE A 139 25.34 8.22 6.96
N ILE A 140 26.37 8.76 6.33
CA ILE A 140 27.62 9.14 7.00
C ILE A 140 27.60 10.65 7.28
N LEU A 141 27.66 11.02 8.56
CA LEU A 141 27.75 12.41 9.00
C LEU A 141 29.20 12.70 9.44
N ASP A 142 29.98 13.45 8.66
CA ASP A 142 31.30 13.92 9.05
C ASP A 142 31.28 15.44 9.29
N ARG A 143 31.50 15.88 10.54
CA ARG A 143 31.77 17.25 10.98
C ARG A 143 30.90 18.36 10.37
N CYS A 144 29.57 18.18 10.34
CA CYS A 144 28.63 19.15 9.76
C CYS A 144 28.67 19.24 8.23
N GLN A 145 29.35 18.35 7.54
CA GLN A 145 29.20 18.15 6.11
C GLN A 145 28.28 16.95 5.87
N PHE A 146 27.20 17.20 5.16
CA PHE A 146 26.27 16.16 4.73
C PHE A 146 26.82 15.53 3.46
N ASP A 147 27.57 14.45 3.58
CA ASP A 147 27.94 13.63 2.47
C ASP A 147 26.99 12.44 2.42
N MET A 148 26.05 12.46 1.50
CA MET A 148 25.19 11.33 1.21
C MET A 148 25.93 10.39 0.27
N GLN A 149 26.73 9.52 0.82
CA GLN A 149 27.22 8.36 0.06
C GLN A 149 26.07 7.37 -0.03
N GLU A 150 25.44 7.29 -1.19
CA GLU A 150 24.60 6.15 -1.55
C GLU A 150 25.51 4.91 -1.71
N GLY A 151 26.01 4.41 -0.61
CA GLY A 151 26.62 3.09 -0.51
C GLY A 151 25.53 2.02 -0.39
N GLY A 152 24.45 2.16 -1.19
CA GLY A 152 23.32 1.25 -1.14
C GLY A 152 23.62 -0.03 -1.91
N HIS A 153 23.56 -1.16 -1.24
CA HIS A 153 23.44 -2.46 -1.91
C HIS A 153 21.97 -2.62 -2.32
N LEU A 154 21.69 -2.44 -3.61
CA LEU A 154 20.39 -2.77 -4.19
C LEU A 154 20.39 -4.26 -4.51
N GLU A 155 19.67 -5.05 -3.73
CA GLU A 155 19.42 -6.46 -3.99
C GLU A 155 18.02 -6.57 -4.61
N SER A 156 17.96 -6.88 -5.92
CA SER A 156 16.72 -7.28 -6.56
C SER A 156 16.54 -8.77 -6.39
N VAL A 157 15.48 -9.18 -5.72
CA VAL A 157 15.12 -10.58 -5.58
C VAL A 157 14.00 -10.88 -6.57
N GLU A 158 14.25 -11.86 -7.43
CA GLU A 158 13.29 -12.35 -8.42
C GLU A 158 12.83 -13.74 -7.97
N GLU A 159 11.54 -13.88 -7.72
CA GLU A 159 10.92 -15.17 -7.37
C GLU A 159 9.98 -15.60 -8.49
N PRO A 160 10.02 -16.88 -8.92
CA PRO A 160 9.10 -17.37 -9.92
C PRO A 160 7.66 -17.26 -9.40
N SER A 161 6.77 -16.68 -10.20
CA SER A 161 5.37 -16.57 -9.87
C SER A 161 4.73 -17.96 -9.82
N SER A 162 3.97 -18.25 -8.77
CA SER A 162 3.17 -19.49 -8.66
C SER A 162 2.08 -19.61 -9.75
N ASN A 163 1.84 -18.53 -10.50
CA ASN A 163 0.85 -18.47 -11.59
C ASN A 163 1.50 -18.58 -12.98
N ALA A 164 2.77 -18.93 -13.11
CA ALA A 164 3.37 -19.20 -14.41
C ALA A 164 2.61 -20.35 -15.08
N PRO A 165 2.07 -20.21 -16.30
CA PRO A 165 1.47 -21.32 -17.02
C PRO A 165 2.54 -22.37 -17.28
N GLY A 166 2.32 -23.62 -16.79
CA GLY A 166 3.14 -24.78 -17.04
C GLY A 166 3.11 -25.24 -18.50
#